data_a74532c11786bdf3fee3cfc8ac1c74ae
#
_entry.id   a74532c11786bdf3fee3cfc8ac1c74ae
#
_cell.length_a   1.000
_cell.length_b   1.000
_cell.length_c   1.000
_cell.angle_alpha   90.00
_cell.angle_beta   90.00
_cell.angle_gamma   90.00
#
_symmetry.space_group_name_H-M   'P 1'
#
loop_
_entity.id
_entity.type
_entity.pdbx_description
1 polymer ?
#
loop_
_entity_poly.entity_id
_entity_poly.type
_entity_poly.pdbx_seq_one_letter_code
_entity_poly.pdbx_strand_id
1 'polypeptide(L)'
;MRSIEIPAGIVEYDETGSGPPVVLLHGLLMDHTVWDRVLPLLPSGLRIVRPVLPLGAHRRPMNPGADLTLAGQVSVVADFLEALDLDDVTLVHSDWGGALLLTARGLDRRVARQVFLPCEAFDNFPPGLPGTMVKLASRVPGGLRFAARQLRVGWLRGLPPLFGQMARRPVPDDLVRRWTDPLLGDPGVLRDLLAYCRGPFDGPSLIRDTEALSRFRGEALVLWSPDNRVMPAEHGHRLAALMPRARYAEVPGAYVLSMLDEPEAVARELGEFLT
;
A
#
# COMPACT_ATOMS: atom_id res chain seq x y z
N MET A 1 -10.51 -5.20 -15.57
CA MET A 1 -10.83 -5.27 -14.13
C MET A 1 -11.77 -6.43 -13.87
N ARG A 2 -11.45 -7.24 -12.87
CA ARG A 2 -12.31 -8.29 -12.30
C ARG A 2 -12.84 -7.81 -10.95
N SER A 3 -13.74 -8.55 -10.32
CA SER A 3 -14.23 -8.25 -8.98
C SER A 3 -14.49 -9.53 -8.20
N ILE A 4 -14.31 -9.47 -6.88
CA ILE A 4 -14.57 -10.56 -5.96
C ILE A 4 -15.32 -10.02 -4.74
N GLU A 5 -16.27 -10.79 -4.24
CA GLU A 5 -17.01 -10.46 -3.03
C GLU A 5 -16.28 -11.01 -1.81
N ILE A 6 -16.12 -10.17 -0.80
CA ILE A 6 -15.57 -10.48 0.52
C ILE A 6 -16.54 -9.98 1.61
N PRO A 7 -16.41 -10.35 2.86
CA PRO A 7 -17.33 -9.90 3.91
C PRO A 7 -17.49 -8.38 4.00
N ALA A 8 -16.41 -7.62 3.75
CA ALA A 8 -16.44 -6.16 3.78
C ALA A 8 -17.11 -5.51 2.56
N GLY A 9 -17.31 -6.24 1.44
CA GLY A 9 -17.91 -5.73 0.19
C GLY A 9 -17.25 -6.30 -1.05
N ILE A 10 -17.31 -5.56 -2.16
CA ILE A 10 -16.74 -6.00 -3.43
C ILE A 10 -15.37 -5.33 -3.64
N VAL A 11 -14.34 -6.14 -3.80
CA VAL A 11 -12.99 -5.68 -4.18
C VAL A 11 -12.78 -5.87 -5.67
N GLU A 12 -12.47 -4.78 -6.37
CA GLU A 12 -12.03 -4.83 -7.76
C GLU A 12 -10.53 -5.14 -7.82
N TYR A 13 -10.10 -5.88 -8.83
CA TYR A 13 -8.69 -6.20 -9.02
C TYR A 13 -8.34 -6.39 -10.49
N ASP A 14 -7.08 -6.19 -10.80
CA ASP A 14 -6.48 -6.55 -12.07
C ASP A 14 -5.64 -7.82 -11.89
N GLU A 15 -5.62 -8.67 -12.93
CA GLU A 15 -4.90 -9.94 -12.90
C GLU A 15 -4.31 -10.25 -14.27
N THR A 16 -3.03 -10.60 -14.28
CA THR A 16 -2.30 -10.96 -15.50
C THR A 16 -1.42 -12.18 -15.27
N GLY A 17 -1.21 -12.96 -16.32
CA GLY A 17 -0.33 -14.11 -16.30
C GLY A 17 -0.91 -15.33 -15.57
N SER A 18 -0.04 -16.34 -15.38
CA SER A 18 -0.33 -17.60 -14.69
C SER A 18 0.95 -18.13 -14.05
N GLY A 19 0.83 -18.83 -12.93
CA GLY A 19 1.98 -19.35 -12.17
C GLY A 19 1.93 -18.94 -10.71
N PRO A 20 3.08 -18.87 -10.01
CA PRO A 20 3.12 -18.45 -8.61
C PRO A 20 2.49 -17.08 -8.39
N PRO A 21 1.60 -16.93 -7.39
CA PRO A 21 0.87 -15.70 -7.18
C PRO A 21 1.74 -14.62 -6.53
N VAL A 22 1.72 -13.43 -7.13
CA VAL A 22 2.33 -12.21 -6.59
C VAL A 22 1.24 -11.16 -6.44
N VAL A 23 0.98 -10.70 -5.23
CA VAL A 23 -0.04 -9.69 -4.94
C VAL A 23 0.64 -8.36 -4.66
N LEU A 24 0.39 -7.36 -5.52
CA LEU A 24 0.97 -6.02 -5.42
C LEU A 24 -0.04 -5.08 -4.78
N LEU A 25 0.23 -4.67 -3.55
CA LEU A 25 -0.61 -3.72 -2.80
C LEU A 25 -0.23 -2.28 -3.15
N HIS A 26 -1.20 -1.38 -3.01
CA HIS A 26 -1.02 0.05 -3.20
C HIS A 26 -1.30 0.82 -1.91
N GLY A 27 -0.97 2.10 -1.89
CA GLY A 27 -1.17 2.97 -0.75
C GLY A 27 -2.46 3.80 -0.79
N LEU A 28 -2.49 4.79 0.11
CA LEU A 28 -3.65 5.67 0.30
C LEU A 28 -3.85 6.59 -0.90
N LEU A 29 -5.11 6.80 -1.30
CA LEU A 29 -5.50 7.62 -2.47
C LEU A 29 -4.85 7.18 -3.78
N MET A 30 -4.55 5.89 -3.92
CA MET A 30 -4.00 5.26 -5.13
C MET A 30 -4.81 4.01 -5.49
N ASP A 31 -4.66 3.53 -6.71
CA ASP A 31 -5.17 2.25 -7.15
C ASP A 31 -4.03 1.39 -7.75
N HIS A 32 -4.37 0.23 -8.26
CA HIS A 32 -3.45 -0.74 -8.85
C HIS A 32 -2.53 -0.16 -9.94
N THR A 33 -2.90 0.96 -10.57
CA THR A 33 -2.11 1.57 -11.66
C THR A 33 -0.80 2.19 -11.21
N VAL A 34 -0.58 2.33 -9.90
CA VAL A 34 0.73 2.72 -9.37
C VAL A 34 1.85 1.77 -9.81
N TRP A 35 1.50 0.51 -10.14
CA TRP A 35 2.40 -0.54 -10.59
C TRP A 35 2.55 -0.67 -12.12
N ASP A 36 1.82 0.12 -12.91
CA ASP A 36 1.77 -0.04 -14.38
C ASP A 36 3.14 0.11 -15.06
N ARG A 37 4.06 0.87 -14.47
CA ARG A 37 5.43 1.02 -14.99
C ARG A 37 6.32 -0.18 -14.67
N VAL A 38 6.08 -0.86 -13.58
CA VAL A 38 6.86 -2.03 -13.13
C VAL A 38 6.38 -3.30 -13.81
N LEU A 39 5.05 -3.44 -13.99
CA LEU A 39 4.42 -4.66 -14.48
C LEU A 39 5.05 -5.24 -15.76
N PRO A 40 5.30 -4.46 -16.85
CA PRO A 40 5.88 -4.99 -18.09
C PRO A 40 7.35 -5.42 -17.96
N LEU A 41 8.00 -5.07 -16.86
CA LEU A 41 9.42 -5.34 -16.59
C LEU A 41 9.61 -6.57 -15.68
N LEU A 42 8.52 -7.11 -15.11
CA LEU A 42 8.59 -8.29 -14.26
C LEU A 42 8.79 -9.57 -15.10
N PRO A 43 9.41 -10.63 -14.51
CA PRO A 43 9.56 -11.91 -15.19
C PRO A 43 8.23 -12.48 -15.67
N SER A 44 8.26 -13.16 -16.79
CA SER A 44 7.12 -13.97 -17.29
C SER A 44 6.90 -15.19 -16.41
N GLY A 45 5.70 -15.79 -16.48
CA GLY A 45 5.39 -17.00 -15.73
C GLY A 45 4.92 -16.76 -14.30
N LEU A 46 4.60 -15.52 -13.94
CA LEU A 46 4.01 -15.15 -12.66
C LEU A 46 2.51 -14.84 -12.83
N ARG A 47 1.72 -15.14 -11.81
CA ARG A 47 0.33 -14.69 -11.69
C ARG A 47 0.32 -13.41 -10.86
N ILE A 48 0.30 -12.26 -11.53
CA ILE A 48 0.29 -10.95 -10.87
C ILE A 48 -1.14 -10.52 -10.58
N VAL A 49 -1.45 -10.27 -9.32
CA VAL A 49 -2.77 -9.82 -8.84
C VAL A 49 -2.62 -8.47 -8.15
N ARG A 50 -3.43 -7.50 -8.56
CA ARG A 50 -3.36 -6.11 -8.07
C ARG A 50 -4.73 -5.66 -7.59
N PRO A 51 -5.07 -5.85 -6.30
CA PRO A 51 -6.35 -5.38 -5.74
C PRO A 51 -6.44 -3.85 -5.74
N VAL A 52 -7.67 -3.34 -5.75
CA VAL A 52 -7.99 -1.95 -5.42
C VAL A 52 -8.57 -1.93 -4.02
N LEU A 53 -7.71 -1.66 -3.04
CA LEU A 53 -8.08 -1.62 -1.63
C LEU A 53 -9.00 -0.43 -1.33
N PRO A 54 -9.88 -0.51 -0.32
CA PRO A 54 -10.79 0.59 0.03
C PRO A 54 -10.08 1.74 0.77
N LEU A 55 -9.04 2.30 0.14
CA LEU A 55 -8.18 3.36 0.63
C LEU A 55 -8.37 4.70 -0.12
N GLY A 56 -9.55 4.92 -0.72
CA GLY A 56 -9.96 6.21 -1.28
C GLY A 56 -9.94 6.31 -2.82
N ALA A 57 -9.36 5.32 -3.53
CA ALA A 57 -9.39 5.27 -4.99
C ALA A 57 -10.25 4.11 -5.54
N HIS A 58 -10.86 3.31 -4.68
CA HIS A 58 -11.80 2.26 -5.04
C HIS A 58 -13.09 2.86 -5.62
N ARG A 59 -13.74 2.16 -6.56
CA ARG A 59 -14.90 2.67 -7.29
C ARG A 59 -16.22 2.12 -6.77
N ARG A 60 -16.17 1.07 -5.97
CA ARG A 60 -17.35 0.47 -5.33
C ARG A 60 -17.25 0.66 -3.82
N PRO A 61 -18.14 1.47 -3.22
CA PRO A 61 -18.20 1.60 -1.78
C PRO A 61 -18.36 0.24 -1.09
N MET A 62 -17.70 0.07 0.04
CA MET A 62 -17.81 -1.14 0.85
C MET A 62 -19.19 -1.22 1.53
N ASN A 63 -19.51 -2.38 2.05
CA ASN A 63 -20.80 -2.62 2.74
C ASN A 63 -20.98 -1.64 3.90
N PRO A 64 -22.21 -1.13 4.11
CA PRO A 64 -22.51 -0.35 5.30
C PRO A 64 -22.18 -1.15 6.57
N GLY A 65 -21.42 -0.54 7.48
CA GLY A 65 -20.99 -1.20 8.73
C GLY A 65 -19.75 -2.07 8.63
N ALA A 66 -19.12 -2.20 7.46
CA ALA A 66 -17.81 -2.85 7.35
C ALA A 66 -16.77 -2.13 8.22
N ASP A 67 -15.94 -2.89 8.94
CA ASP A 67 -14.80 -2.32 9.63
C ASP A 67 -13.72 -1.96 8.60
N LEU A 68 -13.51 -0.66 8.41
CA LEU A 68 -12.49 -0.11 7.53
C LEU A 68 -11.40 0.66 8.29
N THR A 69 -11.33 0.49 9.61
CA THR A 69 -10.15 0.91 10.39
C THR A 69 -8.90 0.20 9.91
N LEU A 70 -7.72 0.56 10.42
CA LEU A 70 -6.48 -0.16 10.10
C LEU A 70 -6.65 -1.68 10.31
N ALA A 71 -7.32 -2.08 11.40
CA ALA A 71 -7.60 -3.49 11.70
C ALA A 71 -8.47 -4.14 10.63
N GLY A 72 -9.55 -3.48 10.23
CA GLY A 72 -10.44 -3.97 9.19
C GLY A 72 -9.78 -4.06 7.83
N GLN A 73 -8.93 -3.07 7.46
CA GLN A 73 -8.16 -3.12 6.21
C GLN A 73 -7.20 -4.32 6.16
N VAL A 74 -6.59 -4.69 7.29
CA VAL A 74 -5.77 -5.92 7.38
C VAL A 74 -6.63 -7.16 7.08
N SER A 75 -7.85 -7.23 7.63
CA SER A 75 -8.80 -8.31 7.33
C SER A 75 -9.22 -8.33 5.87
N VAL A 76 -9.47 -7.15 5.25
CA VAL A 76 -9.79 -7.05 3.82
C VAL A 76 -8.72 -7.73 2.94
N VAL A 77 -7.44 -7.56 3.27
CA VAL A 77 -6.36 -8.23 2.52
C VAL A 77 -6.42 -9.75 2.72
N ALA A 78 -6.58 -10.22 3.96
CA ALA A 78 -6.68 -11.67 4.24
C ALA A 78 -7.88 -12.31 3.54
N ASP A 79 -9.06 -11.68 3.65
CA ASP A 79 -10.30 -12.14 3.02
C ASP A 79 -10.18 -12.14 1.48
N PHE A 80 -9.48 -11.15 0.92
CA PHE A 80 -9.22 -11.09 -0.52
C PHE A 80 -8.36 -12.27 -1.01
N LEU A 81 -7.28 -12.60 -0.27
CA LEU A 81 -6.45 -13.76 -0.60
C LEU A 81 -7.25 -15.06 -0.50
N GLU A 82 -8.10 -15.18 0.52
CA GLU A 82 -8.96 -16.34 0.73
C GLU A 82 -10.03 -16.48 -0.36
N ALA A 83 -10.73 -15.39 -0.69
CA ALA A 83 -11.80 -15.40 -1.69
C ALA A 83 -11.30 -15.76 -3.11
N LEU A 84 -10.04 -15.43 -3.44
CA LEU A 84 -9.40 -15.81 -4.70
C LEU A 84 -8.69 -17.16 -4.65
N ASP A 85 -8.77 -17.86 -3.50
CA ASP A 85 -8.06 -19.12 -3.23
C ASP A 85 -6.58 -19.06 -3.62
N LEU A 86 -5.91 -17.99 -3.18
CA LEU A 86 -4.48 -17.78 -3.41
C LEU A 86 -3.70 -18.39 -2.26
N ASP A 87 -2.80 -19.31 -2.55
CA ASP A 87 -1.85 -19.89 -1.59
C ASP A 87 -0.41 -19.64 -2.05
N ASP A 88 0.53 -19.77 -1.13
CA ASP A 88 1.96 -19.52 -1.37
C ASP A 88 2.25 -18.12 -1.97
N VAL A 89 1.47 -17.12 -1.55
CA VAL A 89 1.52 -15.78 -2.10
C VAL A 89 2.84 -15.08 -1.77
N THR A 90 3.44 -14.41 -2.77
CA THR A 90 4.39 -13.32 -2.52
C THR A 90 3.60 -12.02 -2.38
N LEU A 91 3.56 -11.46 -1.18
CA LEU A 91 2.84 -10.23 -0.88
C LEU A 91 3.78 -9.03 -0.91
N VAL A 92 3.49 -8.05 -1.76
CA VAL A 92 4.32 -6.85 -1.94
C VAL A 92 3.62 -5.64 -1.34
N HIS A 93 4.23 -5.05 -0.32
CA HIS A 93 3.75 -3.88 0.41
C HIS A 93 4.36 -2.60 -0.17
N SER A 94 3.59 -1.52 -0.23
CA SER A 94 4.05 -0.21 -0.67
C SER A 94 3.19 0.89 -0.07
N ASP A 95 3.78 1.95 0.46
CA ASP A 95 3.14 3.11 1.08
C ASP A 95 2.26 2.74 2.28
N TRP A 96 1.13 2.09 2.06
CA TRP A 96 0.31 1.55 3.13
C TRP A 96 0.93 0.29 3.72
N GLY A 97 1.39 0.40 4.95
CA GLY A 97 2.05 -0.70 5.66
C GLY A 97 1.10 -1.59 6.47
N GLY A 98 -0.21 -1.36 6.42
CA GLY A 98 -1.14 -2.12 7.25
C GLY A 98 -1.08 -3.63 7.04
N ALA A 99 -0.86 -4.09 5.81
CA ALA A 99 -0.80 -5.52 5.54
C ALA A 99 0.39 -6.25 6.19
N LEU A 100 1.47 -5.56 6.60
CA LEU A 100 2.54 -6.18 7.38
C LEU A 100 2.05 -6.69 8.75
N LEU A 101 0.93 -6.15 9.25
CA LEU A 101 0.30 -6.57 10.51
C LEU A 101 -0.47 -7.91 10.40
N LEU A 102 -0.56 -8.52 9.22
CA LEU A 102 -1.15 -9.86 9.02
C LEU A 102 -0.50 -10.88 9.95
N THR A 103 0.84 -10.86 10.07
CA THR A 103 1.59 -11.79 10.94
C THR A 103 1.24 -11.62 12.42
N ALA A 104 1.08 -10.38 12.89
CA ALA A 104 0.68 -10.09 14.26
C ALA A 104 -0.70 -10.69 14.60
N ARG A 105 -1.57 -10.75 13.62
CA ARG A 105 -2.97 -11.18 13.73
C ARG A 105 -3.18 -12.67 13.38
N GLY A 106 -2.12 -13.38 12.97
CA GLY A 106 -2.22 -14.78 12.52
C GLY A 106 -3.03 -14.94 11.23
N LEU A 107 -3.05 -13.92 10.38
CA LEU A 107 -3.79 -13.87 9.11
C LEU A 107 -2.89 -14.08 7.88
N ASP A 108 -1.61 -14.37 8.09
CA ASP A 108 -0.58 -14.54 7.05
C ASP A 108 -0.43 -15.99 6.54
N ARG A 109 -1.35 -16.88 6.86
CA ARG A 109 -1.27 -18.32 6.52
C ARG A 109 -1.11 -18.60 5.02
N ARG A 110 -1.60 -17.71 4.15
CA ARG A 110 -1.53 -17.83 2.68
C ARG A 110 -0.30 -17.13 2.09
N VAL A 111 0.51 -16.46 2.93
CA VAL A 111 1.66 -15.66 2.51
C VAL A 111 2.94 -16.45 2.74
N ALA A 112 3.58 -16.89 1.66
CA ALA A 112 4.86 -17.61 1.72
C ALA A 112 6.06 -16.67 1.73
N ARG A 113 5.96 -15.52 1.03
CA ARG A 113 7.04 -14.53 0.89
C ARG A 113 6.49 -13.12 1.05
N GLN A 114 7.30 -12.19 1.55
CA GLN A 114 6.92 -10.78 1.69
C GLN A 114 7.99 -9.86 1.08
N VAL A 115 7.54 -8.80 0.42
CA VAL A 115 8.40 -7.72 -0.07
C VAL A 115 7.89 -6.41 0.50
N PHE A 116 8.79 -5.62 1.07
CA PHE A 116 8.49 -4.33 1.68
C PHE A 116 9.20 -3.23 0.91
N LEU A 117 8.46 -2.47 0.09
CA LEU A 117 8.91 -1.17 -0.38
C LEU A 117 8.66 -0.15 0.73
N PRO A 118 9.14 1.11 0.62
CA PRO A 118 8.86 2.11 1.66
C PRO A 118 7.38 2.14 2.01
N CYS A 119 7.08 1.78 3.25
CA CYS A 119 5.73 1.70 3.79
C CYS A 119 5.70 2.06 5.28
N GLU A 120 4.51 2.32 5.78
CA GLU A 120 4.30 2.54 7.21
C GLU A 120 4.75 1.32 8.03
N ALA A 121 5.48 1.56 9.11
CA ALA A 121 5.94 0.53 10.03
C ALA A 121 6.17 1.12 11.41
N PHE A 122 6.15 0.29 12.45
CA PHE A 122 6.36 0.66 13.85
C PHE A 122 5.37 1.74 14.30
N ASP A 123 5.87 2.90 14.73
CA ASP A 123 5.06 4.04 15.16
C ASP A 123 4.77 5.08 14.07
N ASN A 124 5.24 4.85 12.84
CA ASN A 124 5.06 5.77 11.71
C ASN A 124 3.67 5.64 11.06
N PHE A 125 2.61 5.69 11.87
CA PHE A 125 1.20 5.69 11.48
C PHE A 125 0.49 6.89 12.17
N PRO A 126 0.00 7.89 11.43
CA PRO A 126 0.15 8.12 9.99
C PRO A 126 1.57 8.58 9.64
N PRO A 127 2.03 8.36 8.39
CA PRO A 127 3.43 8.56 8.03
C PRO A 127 3.76 10.02 7.73
N GLY A 128 4.74 10.55 8.43
CA GLY A 128 5.33 11.87 8.15
C GLY A 128 4.32 13.01 8.03
N LEU A 129 4.71 14.05 7.29
CA LEU A 129 3.86 15.22 7.05
C LEU A 129 2.64 14.92 6.16
N PRO A 130 2.75 14.17 5.04
CA PRO A 130 1.59 13.83 4.21
C PRO A 130 0.50 13.09 4.99
N GLY A 131 0.86 12.05 5.74
CA GLY A 131 -0.08 11.29 6.54
C GLY A 131 -0.74 12.12 7.65
N THR A 132 0.03 12.98 8.31
CA THR A 132 -0.50 13.93 9.31
C THR A 132 -1.52 14.87 8.70
N MET A 133 -1.27 15.39 7.50
CA MET A 133 -2.20 16.28 6.80
C MET A 133 -3.48 15.56 6.37
N VAL A 134 -3.39 14.32 5.90
CA VAL A 134 -4.57 13.50 5.60
C VAL A 134 -5.41 13.26 6.86
N LYS A 135 -4.78 12.92 7.98
CA LYS A 135 -5.46 12.74 9.26
C LYS A 135 -6.15 14.03 9.73
N LEU A 136 -5.50 15.17 9.61
CA LEU A 136 -6.09 16.47 9.92
C LEU A 136 -7.27 16.79 9.00
N ALA A 137 -7.10 16.63 7.69
CA ALA A 137 -8.15 16.85 6.70
C ALA A 137 -9.38 15.95 6.94
N SER A 138 -9.18 14.73 7.45
CA SER A 138 -10.29 13.82 7.78
C SER A 138 -11.19 14.32 8.91
N ARG A 139 -10.69 15.22 9.78
CA ARG A 139 -11.44 15.79 10.90
C ARG A 139 -12.25 17.03 10.52
N VAL A 140 -11.98 17.61 9.36
CA VAL A 140 -12.66 18.81 8.86
C VAL A 140 -13.74 18.39 7.84
N PRO A 141 -14.99 18.87 7.95
CA PRO A 141 -16.01 18.63 6.94
C PRO A 141 -15.51 19.03 5.54
N GLY A 142 -15.57 18.10 4.58
CA GLY A 142 -15.07 18.33 3.23
C GLY A 142 -13.55 18.36 3.05
N GLY A 143 -12.77 18.26 4.13
CA GLY A 143 -11.31 18.40 4.10
C GLY A 143 -10.60 17.40 3.20
N LEU A 144 -10.97 16.11 3.21
CA LEU A 144 -10.39 15.12 2.30
C LEU A 144 -10.70 15.41 0.83
N ARG A 145 -11.92 15.86 0.51
CA ARG A 145 -12.26 16.27 -0.86
C ARG A 145 -11.50 17.53 -1.27
N PHE A 146 -11.30 18.45 -0.34
CA PHE A 146 -10.46 19.63 -0.59
C PHE A 146 -9.01 19.21 -0.87
N ALA A 147 -8.41 18.36 -0.04
CA ALA A 147 -7.06 17.85 -0.26
C ALA A 147 -6.94 17.11 -1.61
N ALA A 148 -7.90 16.26 -1.96
CA ALA A 148 -7.92 15.58 -3.25
C ALA A 148 -7.97 16.55 -4.45
N ARG A 149 -8.70 17.68 -4.32
CA ARG A 149 -8.68 18.73 -5.35
C ARG A 149 -7.32 19.42 -5.46
N GLN A 150 -6.64 19.64 -4.32
CA GLN A 150 -5.28 20.22 -4.32
C GLN A 150 -4.29 19.30 -5.06
N LEU A 151 -4.40 17.99 -4.94
CA LEU A 151 -3.57 17.04 -5.68
C LEU A 151 -3.70 17.19 -7.21
N ARG A 152 -4.85 17.66 -7.72
CA ARG A 152 -5.07 17.87 -9.15
C ARG A 152 -4.40 19.14 -9.70
N VAL A 153 -3.93 20.00 -8.82
CA VAL A 153 -3.21 21.22 -9.21
C VAL A 153 -1.72 20.92 -9.22
N GLY A 154 -1.10 20.87 -10.39
CA GLY A 154 0.25 20.34 -10.59
C GLY A 154 1.31 20.94 -9.68
N TRP A 155 1.35 22.28 -9.53
CA TRP A 155 2.34 22.93 -8.66
C TRP A 155 2.07 22.72 -7.16
N LEU A 156 0.80 22.63 -6.73
CA LEU A 156 0.42 22.32 -5.36
C LEU A 156 0.81 20.88 -5.01
N ARG A 157 0.57 19.94 -5.94
CA ARG A 157 0.89 18.52 -5.78
C ARG A 157 2.35 18.28 -5.43
N GLY A 158 3.26 19.10 -5.95
CA GLY A 158 4.70 19.05 -5.66
C GLY A 158 5.08 19.57 -4.27
N LEU A 159 4.15 20.10 -3.49
CA LEU A 159 4.44 20.56 -2.13
C LEU A 159 4.62 19.38 -1.15
N PRO A 160 5.48 19.54 -0.13
CA PRO A 160 5.77 18.49 0.85
C PRO A 160 4.57 17.83 1.53
N PRO A 161 3.49 18.57 1.91
CA PRO A 161 2.33 17.94 2.55
C PRO A 161 1.43 17.14 1.60
N LEU A 162 1.72 17.15 0.29
CA LEU A 162 1.01 16.38 -0.72
C LEU A 162 1.94 15.29 -1.31
N PHE A 163 2.22 15.29 -2.61
CA PHE A 163 3.09 14.27 -3.21
C PHE A 163 4.58 14.67 -3.29
N GLY A 164 4.96 15.89 -2.89
CA GLY A 164 6.35 16.35 -3.00
C GLY A 164 7.37 15.60 -2.13
N GLN A 165 6.90 14.85 -1.12
CA GLN A 165 7.73 13.93 -0.34
C GLN A 165 7.43 12.45 -0.65
N MET A 166 6.38 12.17 -1.43
CA MET A 166 5.99 10.81 -1.77
C MET A 166 6.67 10.32 -3.04
N ALA A 167 6.84 11.19 -4.03
CA ALA A 167 7.51 10.89 -5.29
C ALA A 167 8.53 11.97 -5.62
N ARG A 168 9.69 11.57 -6.12
CA ARG A 168 10.76 12.47 -6.58
C ARG A 168 10.42 13.07 -7.93
N ARG A 169 9.83 12.27 -8.82
CA ARG A 169 9.34 12.70 -10.13
C ARG A 169 7.87 13.15 -10.02
N PRO A 170 7.44 14.12 -10.81
CA PRO A 170 6.04 14.53 -10.82
C PRO A 170 5.12 13.34 -11.14
N VAL A 171 4.13 13.09 -10.30
CA VAL A 171 3.10 12.09 -10.58
C VAL A 171 2.24 12.59 -11.74
N PRO A 172 2.01 11.79 -12.81
CA PRO A 172 1.23 12.20 -13.99
C PRO A 172 -0.19 12.65 -13.64
N ASP A 173 -0.69 13.64 -14.37
CA ASP A 173 -2.01 14.23 -14.13
C ASP A 173 -3.16 13.25 -14.32
N ASP A 174 -3.05 12.36 -15.28
CA ASP A 174 -4.03 11.31 -15.57
C ASP A 174 -4.13 10.30 -14.43
N LEU A 175 -3.00 9.87 -13.85
CA LEU A 175 -2.98 9.02 -12.67
C LEU A 175 -3.64 9.71 -11.48
N VAL A 176 -3.28 10.97 -11.20
CA VAL A 176 -3.86 11.71 -10.07
C VAL A 176 -5.37 11.90 -10.25
N ARG A 177 -5.84 12.20 -11.46
CA ARG A 177 -7.28 12.29 -11.75
C ARG A 177 -7.95 10.95 -11.49
N ARG A 178 -7.40 9.87 -12.06
CA ARG A 178 -7.89 8.50 -11.89
C ARG A 178 -8.04 8.12 -10.42
N TRP A 179 -7.04 8.42 -9.60
CA TRP A 179 -7.02 8.06 -8.18
C TRP A 179 -7.95 8.91 -7.32
N THR A 180 -8.20 10.16 -7.71
CA THR A 180 -9.02 11.08 -6.92
C THR A 180 -10.47 11.18 -7.39
N ASP A 181 -10.81 10.74 -8.62
CA ASP A 181 -12.18 10.77 -9.14
C ASP A 181 -13.19 10.03 -8.24
N PRO A 182 -12.89 8.80 -7.74
CA PRO A 182 -13.85 8.08 -6.90
C PRO A 182 -14.17 8.84 -5.61
N LEU A 183 -13.15 9.33 -4.91
CA LEU A 183 -13.34 10.09 -3.66
C LEU A 183 -14.13 11.39 -3.87
N LEU A 184 -13.94 12.06 -5.00
CA LEU A 184 -14.62 13.31 -5.31
C LEU A 184 -16.07 13.07 -5.75
N GLY A 185 -16.32 11.97 -6.45
CA GLY A 185 -17.61 11.66 -7.07
C GLY A 185 -18.57 10.88 -6.14
N ASP A 186 -18.04 9.96 -5.32
CA ASP A 186 -18.88 9.04 -4.54
C ASP A 186 -18.81 9.32 -3.03
N PRO A 187 -19.96 9.61 -2.37
CA PRO A 187 -20.04 9.79 -0.92
C PRO A 187 -19.69 8.52 -0.13
N GLY A 188 -19.95 7.33 -0.69
CA GLY A 188 -19.62 6.05 -0.07
C GLY A 188 -18.11 5.83 0.00
N VAL A 189 -17.38 6.14 -1.08
CA VAL A 189 -15.91 6.10 -1.10
C VAL A 189 -15.32 7.07 -0.07
N LEU A 190 -15.91 8.26 0.05
CA LEU A 190 -15.49 9.22 1.08
C LEU A 190 -15.75 8.67 2.50
N ARG A 191 -16.92 8.05 2.74
CA ARG A 191 -17.25 7.40 4.01
C ARG A 191 -16.19 6.36 4.37
N ASP A 192 -15.83 5.52 3.42
CA ASP A 192 -14.89 4.41 3.60
C ASP A 192 -13.48 4.93 3.96
N LEU A 193 -12.99 5.92 3.22
CA LEU A 193 -11.71 6.56 3.53
C LEU A 193 -11.73 7.29 4.89
N LEU A 194 -12.85 7.93 5.24
CA LEU A 194 -13.00 8.57 6.55
C LEU A 194 -12.97 7.56 7.70
N ALA A 195 -13.55 6.36 7.51
CA ALA A 195 -13.49 5.30 8.50
C ALA A 195 -12.04 4.88 8.80
N TYR A 196 -11.22 4.73 7.75
CA TYR A 196 -9.78 4.48 7.90
C TYR A 196 -9.07 5.64 8.62
N CYS A 197 -9.16 6.84 8.07
CA CYS A 197 -8.37 7.99 8.56
C CYS A 197 -8.72 8.42 9.99
N ARG A 198 -9.97 8.18 10.44
CA ARG A 198 -10.45 8.48 11.80
C ARG A 198 -10.26 7.34 12.78
N GLY A 199 -9.90 6.17 12.28
CA GLY A 199 -9.62 5.00 13.12
C GLY A 199 -8.47 5.26 14.11
N PRO A 200 -8.38 4.42 15.13
CA PRO A 200 -7.30 4.53 16.12
C PRO A 200 -5.96 4.11 15.51
N PHE A 201 -4.92 4.89 15.78
CA PHE A 201 -3.53 4.55 15.53
C PHE A 201 -2.80 4.59 16.89
N ASP A 202 -2.76 3.44 17.56
CA ASP A 202 -2.08 3.31 18.86
C ASP A 202 -0.61 2.95 18.63
N GLY A 203 0.30 3.92 18.79
CA GLY A 203 1.73 3.77 18.52
C GLY A 203 2.35 2.56 19.23
N PRO A 204 2.18 2.38 20.55
CA PRO A 204 2.70 1.20 21.25
C PRO A 204 2.20 -0.14 20.69
N SER A 205 0.94 -0.24 20.30
CA SER A 205 0.40 -1.46 19.66
C SER A 205 0.97 -1.66 18.26
N LEU A 206 1.09 -0.60 17.48
CA LEU A 206 1.65 -0.66 16.12
C LEU A 206 3.11 -1.09 16.11
N ILE A 207 3.90 -0.64 17.10
CA ILE A 207 5.29 -1.11 17.28
C ILE A 207 5.29 -2.62 17.55
N ARG A 208 4.53 -3.11 18.54
CA ARG A 208 4.45 -4.53 18.87
C ARG A 208 3.95 -5.38 17.69
N ASP A 209 2.94 -4.89 16.98
CA ASP A 209 2.36 -5.57 15.83
C ASP A 209 3.37 -5.65 14.66
N THR A 210 4.16 -4.59 14.43
CA THR A 210 5.26 -4.62 13.46
C THR A 210 6.36 -5.59 13.90
N GLU A 211 6.77 -5.57 15.16
CA GLU A 211 7.80 -6.46 15.72
C GLU A 211 7.39 -7.94 15.66
N ALA A 212 6.10 -8.23 15.58
CA ALA A 212 5.60 -9.58 15.37
C ALA A 212 6.04 -10.20 14.03
N LEU A 213 6.54 -9.43 13.07
CA LEU A 213 7.20 -9.94 11.85
C LEU A 213 8.40 -10.84 12.17
N SER A 214 8.99 -10.74 13.36
CA SER A 214 10.01 -11.70 13.83
C SER A 214 9.50 -13.16 13.85
N ARG A 215 8.20 -13.38 13.83
CA ARG A 215 7.56 -14.70 13.73
C ARG A 215 7.38 -15.20 12.29
N PHE A 216 7.47 -14.30 11.31
CA PHE A 216 7.38 -14.69 9.90
C PHE A 216 8.56 -15.58 9.51
N ARG A 217 8.28 -16.74 8.92
CA ARG A 217 9.28 -17.78 8.59
C ARG A 217 9.58 -17.88 7.11
N GLY A 218 8.79 -17.20 6.27
CA GLY A 218 9.02 -17.10 4.84
C GLY A 218 10.25 -16.26 4.50
N GLU A 219 10.58 -16.23 3.23
CA GLU A 219 11.60 -15.32 2.71
C GLU A 219 11.02 -13.91 2.61
N ALA A 220 11.87 -12.92 2.87
CA ALA A 220 11.47 -11.52 2.75
C ALA A 220 12.53 -10.69 2.03
N LEU A 221 12.06 -9.68 1.29
CA LEU A 221 12.89 -8.64 0.70
C LEU A 221 12.44 -7.29 1.28
N VAL A 222 13.34 -6.56 1.89
CA VAL A 222 13.13 -5.16 2.23
C VAL A 222 13.84 -4.32 1.18
N LEU A 223 13.05 -3.75 0.28
CA LEU A 223 13.52 -2.95 -0.86
C LEU A 223 13.25 -1.47 -0.56
N TRP A 224 14.22 -0.78 0.04
CA TRP A 224 13.99 0.53 0.62
C TRP A 224 14.61 1.66 -0.20
N SER A 225 13.98 2.84 -0.15
CA SER A 225 14.51 4.04 -0.79
C SER A 225 15.22 4.90 0.26
N PRO A 226 16.55 4.99 0.24
CA PRO A 226 17.31 5.71 1.26
C PRO A 226 17.05 7.23 1.25
N ASP A 227 16.65 7.77 0.10
CA ASP A 227 16.39 9.19 -0.10
C ASP A 227 14.99 9.64 0.36
N ASN A 228 14.10 8.70 0.71
CA ASN A 228 12.74 9.07 1.09
C ASN A 228 12.72 9.77 2.46
N ARG A 229 11.75 10.67 2.64
CA ARG A 229 11.65 11.55 3.82
C ARG A 229 10.43 11.28 4.68
N VAL A 230 9.59 10.32 4.28
CA VAL A 230 8.30 10.00 4.91
C VAL A 230 8.40 8.72 5.71
N MET A 231 9.08 7.72 5.15
CA MET A 231 9.36 6.42 5.75
C MET A 231 10.84 6.37 6.13
N PRO A 232 11.22 6.51 7.41
CA PRO A 232 12.62 6.59 7.82
C PRO A 232 13.46 5.43 7.29
N ALA A 233 14.68 5.70 6.82
CA ALA A 233 15.61 4.66 6.33
C ALA A 233 15.88 3.61 7.41
N GLU A 234 15.94 4.03 8.68
CA GLU A 234 16.09 3.13 9.83
C GLU A 234 14.98 2.09 9.91
N HIS A 235 13.74 2.43 9.53
CA HIS A 235 12.64 1.47 9.53
C HIS A 235 12.86 0.33 8.54
N GLY A 236 13.44 0.60 7.38
CA GLY A 236 13.83 -0.45 6.42
C GLY A 236 14.88 -1.41 7.01
N HIS A 237 15.92 -0.89 7.63
CA HIS A 237 16.94 -1.71 8.30
C HIS A 237 16.36 -2.51 9.46
N ARG A 238 15.51 -1.90 10.30
CA ARG A 238 14.83 -2.59 11.40
C ARG A 238 13.92 -3.70 10.90
N LEU A 239 13.13 -3.48 9.84
CA LEU A 239 12.28 -4.50 9.24
C LEU A 239 13.09 -5.69 8.74
N ALA A 240 14.20 -5.44 8.04
CA ALA A 240 15.08 -6.51 7.60
C ALA A 240 15.70 -7.29 8.77
N ALA A 241 16.11 -6.59 9.83
CA ALA A 241 16.69 -7.23 11.02
C ALA A 241 15.68 -8.07 11.83
N LEU A 242 14.38 -7.77 11.74
CA LEU A 242 13.34 -8.54 12.44
C LEU A 242 13.14 -9.94 11.87
N MET A 243 13.23 -10.10 10.55
CA MET A 243 12.85 -11.33 9.88
C MET A 243 14.07 -12.21 9.61
N PRO A 244 14.06 -13.49 10.07
CA PRO A 244 15.25 -14.35 10.00
C PRO A 244 15.76 -14.64 8.59
N ARG A 245 14.91 -14.53 7.58
CA ARG A 245 15.22 -14.81 6.16
C ARG A 245 15.02 -13.58 5.28
N ALA A 246 15.23 -12.38 5.83
CA ALA A 246 15.13 -11.15 5.07
C ALA A 246 16.43 -10.75 4.39
N ARG A 247 16.32 -10.26 3.15
CA ARG A 247 17.35 -9.54 2.42
C ARG A 247 17.00 -8.06 2.41
N TYR A 248 17.98 -7.19 2.56
CA TYR A 248 17.83 -5.75 2.38
C TYR A 248 18.48 -5.33 1.06
N ALA A 249 17.79 -4.49 0.31
CA ALA A 249 18.29 -3.85 -0.90
C ALA A 249 17.79 -2.40 -0.98
N GLU A 250 18.48 -1.57 -1.75
CA GLU A 250 18.16 -0.15 -1.88
C GLU A 250 17.73 0.23 -3.30
N VAL A 251 16.83 1.20 -3.38
CA VAL A 251 16.45 1.91 -4.61
C VAL A 251 16.86 3.37 -4.46
N PRO A 252 18.14 3.72 -4.77
CA PRO A 252 18.59 5.10 -4.74
C PRO A 252 17.83 5.95 -5.78
N GLY A 253 17.66 7.25 -5.49
CA GLY A 253 17.00 8.16 -6.43
C GLY A 253 15.49 8.13 -6.37
N ALA A 254 14.89 7.32 -5.50
CA ALA A 254 13.44 7.24 -5.31
C ALA A 254 13.02 7.75 -3.92
N TYR A 255 11.74 8.13 -3.80
CA TYR A 255 11.05 8.37 -2.54
C TYR A 255 10.14 7.17 -2.19
N VAL A 256 9.00 7.43 -1.56
CA VAL A 256 8.06 6.37 -1.16
C VAL A 256 7.52 5.62 -2.37
N LEU A 257 7.12 6.34 -3.42
CA LEU A 257 6.57 5.76 -4.65
C LEU A 257 7.71 5.33 -5.61
N SER A 258 8.59 4.49 -5.12
CA SER A 258 9.77 4.02 -5.88
C SER A 258 9.40 3.33 -7.18
N MET A 259 8.25 2.67 -7.26
CA MET A 259 7.72 2.05 -8.48
C MET A 259 7.35 3.07 -9.58
N LEU A 260 7.17 4.35 -9.23
CA LEU A 260 6.99 5.45 -10.18
C LEU A 260 8.31 6.18 -10.49
N ASP A 261 9.17 6.32 -9.48
CA ASP A 261 10.43 7.04 -9.59
C ASP A 261 11.50 6.23 -10.34
N GLU A 262 11.70 4.97 -9.97
CA GLU A 262 12.75 4.08 -10.48
C GLU A 262 12.17 2.68 -10.80
N PRO A 263 11.23 2.56 -11.75
CA PRO A 263 10.52 1.29 -12.03
C PRO A 263 11.44 0.17 -12.49
N GLU A 264 12.52 0.47 -13.22
CA GLU A 264 13.50 -0.52 -13.69
C GLU A 264 14.29 -1.11 -12.52
N ALA A 265 14.68 -0.28 -11.54
CA ALA A 265 15.39 -0.75 -10.35
C ALA A 265 14.48 -1.61 -9.48
N VAL A 266 13.22 -1.17 -9.27
CA VAL A 266 12.22 -1.94 -8.52
C VAL A 266 11.95 -3.28 -9.21
N ALA A 267 11.74 -3.29 -10.53
CA ALA A 267 11.46 -4.52 -11.27
C ALA A 267 12.62 -5.50 -11.25
N ARG A 268 13.88 -5.03 -11.33
CA ARG A 268 15.07 -5.89 -11.23
C ARG A 268 15.13 -6.59 -9.88
N GLU A 269 15.05 -5.84 -8.77
CA GLU A 269 15.13 -6.41 -7.42
C GLU A 269 13.97 -7.36 -7.12
N LEU A 270 12.76 -7.01 -7.57
CA LEU A 270 11.60 -7.91 -7.49
C LEU A 270 11.83 -9.17 -8.34
N GLY A 271 12.31 -9.02 -9.58
CA GLY A 271 12.56 -10.13 -10.48
C GLY A 271 13.56 -11.13 -9.90
N GLU A 272 14.68 -10.64 -9.34
CA GLU A 272 15.69 -11.47 -8.67
C GLU A 272 15.13 -12.20 -7.43
N PHE A 273 14.18 -11.61 -6.73
CA PHE A 273 13.57 -12.23 -5.55
C PHE A 273 12.46 -13.23 -5.93
N LEU A 274 11.81 -13.04 -7.06
CA LEU A 274 10.67 -13.87 -7.51
C LEU A 274 11.11 -15.13 -8.27
N THR A 275 12.32 -15.16 -8.78
CA THR A 275 12.93 -16.31 -9.51
C THR A 275 13.79 -17.17 -8.58
#